data_040f0ab62f0154e40cb2956c0fc051fa
#
_entry.id   040f0ab62f0154e40cb2956c0fc051fa
#
_cell.length_a   1.000
_cell.length_b   1.000
_cell.length_c   1.000
_cell.angle_alpha   90.00
_cell.angle_beta   90.00
_cell.angle_gamma   90.00
#
_symmetry.space_group_name_H-M   'P 1'
#
loop_
_entity.id
_entity.type
_entity.pdbx_description
1 polymer ?
#
loop_
_entity_poly.entity_id
_entity_poly.type
_entity_poly.pdbx_seq_one_letter_code
_entity_poly.pdbx_strand_id
1 'polypeptide(L)'
;MKSTYTYCIAALAILSVSACKSKSDKQNAAPPPTSVNVVEANKSDALYYDKYQGTVVALNSVELRSQVSGFITGIFFKEGTVVTKGTPLYEIDKRKYEAAYQQARANLISAKANLSKAQKDIDRYNMLLKSDAVARQTVDQATASFETAQSQVAVAQAGVESAATDLSYATIRAPFTGRIGISQVKLGAQVSPGSTLLNTISTGNPIGVDVVINEQDINRFYRLQKNSTDSTFRLQLPDGSAYNHTGKIFAIDRGVSDQTGTIKVRVQFPNAKDQLKDGMSCVLQVLNDESGNRVQIPYKAVTEQMGEFFVFIAKDTIAEQRKVILGPRIQSNIVITDGIKPGEKVITEGFQRLRDGGKITLGAPSGAAAQGGAGAKSGTQPK
;
A
#
# COMPACT_ATOMS: atom_id res chain seq x y z
N MET A 1 -83.77 -68.05 -18.39
CA MET A 1 -82.30 -67.94 -18.52
C MET A 1 -81.78 -66.59 -18.06
N LYS A 2 -82.22 -66.04 -16.92
CA LYS A 2 -81.71 -64.76 -16.35
C LYS A 2 -81.34 -64.85 -14.87
N SER A 3 -81.48 -66.02 -14.22
CA SER A 3 -81.27 -66.14 -12.77
C SER A 3 -79.93 -66.77 -12.36
N THR A 4 -79.21 -67.42 -13.28
CA THR A 4 -77.97 -68.16 -13.02
C THR A 4 -76.69 -67.24 -13.07
N TYR A 5 -76.79 -66.12 -13.79
CA TYR A 5 -75.65 -65.19 -13.86
C TYR A 5 -75.46 -64.32 -12.66
N THR A 6 -76.52 -64.11 -11.90
CA THR A 6 -76.50 -63.21 -10.69
C THR A 6 -75.80 -63.88 -9.49
N TYR A 7 -75.88 -65.21 -9.41
CA TYR A 7 -75.21 -65.95 -8.30
C TYR A 7 -73.74 -66.20 -8.54
N CYS A 8 -73.27 -66.28 -9.78
CA CYS A 8 -71.87 -66.42 -10.10
C CYS A 8 -71.09 -65.12 -9.84
N ILE A 9 -71.70 -63.91 -10.04
CA ILE A 9 -71.09 -62.65 -9.81
C ILE A 9 -71.03 -62.37 -8.29
N ALA A 10 -72.03 -62.81 -7.55
CA ALA A 10 -72.00 -62.65 -6.06
C ALA A 10 -71.01 -63.59 -5.37
N ALA A 11 -70.75 -64.80 -5.92
CA ALA A 11 -69.75 -65.73 -5.39
C ALA A 11 -68.30 -65.30 -5.69
N LEU A 12 -68.07 -64.57 -6.81
CA LEU A 12 -66.75 -64.08 -7.19
C LEU A 12 -66.39 -62.79 -6.38
N ALA A 13 -67.41 -62.04 -5.91
CA ALA A 13 -67.18 -60.83 -5.08
C ALA A 13 -66.86 -61.14 -3.61
N ILE A 14 -67.21 -62.34 -3.10
CA ILE A 14 -66.93 -62.75 -1.69
C ILE A 14 -65.52 -63.34 -1.54
N LEU A 15 -64.89 -63.83 -2.59
CA LEU A 15 -63.56 -64.37 -2.55
C LEU A 15 -62.42 -63.28 -2.61
N SER A 16 -62.75 -62.06 -2.97
CA SER A 16 -61.77 -60.97 -3.11
C SER A 16 -61.53 -60.20 -1.82
N VAL A 17 -62.19 -60.44 -0.69
CA VAL A 17 -62.10 -59.71 0.54
C VAL A 17 -61.16 -60.34 1.60
N SER A 18 -60.66 -61.58 1.34
CA SER A 18 -59.88 -62.33 2.33
C SER A 18 -58.36 -62.24 2.18
N ALA A 19 -57.80 -61.36 1.28
CA ALA A 19 -56.39 -61.34 0.96
C ALA A 19 -55.67 -60.00 1.35
N CYS A 20 -56.12 -59.30 2.42
CA CYS A 20 -55.39 -58.14 2.95
C CYS A 20 -55.45 -58.12 4.46
N LYS A 21 -54.77 -59.07 5.10
CA LYS A 21 -54.32 -58.90 6.52
C LYS A 21 -52.88 -59.39 6.63
N SER A 22 -51.98 -58.78 5.88
CA SER A 22 -50.56 -58.81 6.12
C SER A 22 -50.29 -57.68 7.12
N LYS A 23 -50.08 -58.03 8.39
CA LYS A 23 -49.47 -57.17 9.37
C LYS A 23 -48.07 -56.82 8.93
N SER A 24 -47.95 -55.67 8.26
CA SER A 24 -46.68 -55.00 8.12
C SER A 24 -46.31 -54.38 9.47
N ASP A 25 -45.72 -55.16 10.34
CA ASP A 25 -44.85 -54.63 11.39
C ASP A 25 -43.65 -53.98 10.67
N LYS A 26 -43.86 -52.78 10.14
CA LYS A 26 -42.74 -51.90 9.91
C LYS A 26 -42.23 -51.52 11.28
N GLN A 27 -41.34 -52.38 11.84
CA GLN A 27 -40.39 -51.98 12.82
C GLN A 27 -39.80 -50.66 12.32
N ASN A 28 -40.09 -49.60 13.04
CA ASN A 28 -39.44 -48.32 12.92
C ASN A 28 -38.00 -48.52 13.43
N ALA A 29 -37.20 -49.31 12.68
CA ALA A 29 -35.81 -49.49 12.97
C ALA A 29 -35.19 -48.10 12.77
N ALA A 30 -34.76 -47.51 13.88
CA ALA A 30 -34.00 -46.28 13.82
C ALA A 30 -32.86 -46.48 12.79
N PRO A 31 -32.66 -45.52 11.88
CA PRO A 31 -31.60 -45.64 10.87
C PRO A 31 -30.28 -46.01 11.55
N PRO A 32 -29.49 -46.90 10.95
CA PRO A 32 -28.22 -47.31 11.57
C PRO A 32 -27.33 -46.06 11.78
N PRO A 33 -26.57 -46.02 12.88
CA PRO A 33 -25.71 -44.88 13.18
C PRO A 33 -24.70 -44.66 12.06
N THR A 34 -24.53 -43.41 11.64
CA THR A 34 -23.63 -43.05 10.56
C THR A 34 -22.20 -42.99 11.08
N SER A 35 -21.27 -43.71 10.42
CA SER A 35 -19.84 -43.63 10.74
C SER A 35 -19.29 -42.24 10.31
N VAL A 36 -18.64 -41.53 11.21
CA VAL A 36 -18.11 -40.19 11.01
C VAL A 36 -16.66 -40.07 11.50
N ASN A 37 -15.88 -39.28 10.78
CA ASN A 37 -14.56 -38.86 11.25
C ASN A 37 -14.67 -37.47 11.90
N VAL A 38 -13.98 -37.33 13.03
CA VAL A 38 -13.98 -36.10 13.82
C VAL A 38 -12.58 -35.55 13.97
N VAL A 39 -12.48 -34.21 14.08
CA VAL A 39 -11.27 -33.47 14.40
C VAL A 39 -11.60 -32.53 15.56
N GLU A 40 -10.72 -32.41 16.53
CA GLU A 40 -10.89 -31.42 17.59
C GLU A 40 -10.65 -30.00 17.08
N ALA A 41 -11.55 -29.11 17.45
CA ALA A 41 -11.44 -27.69 17.20
C ALA A 41 -10.39 -27.08 18.13
N ASN A 42 -9.14 -27.02 17.67
CA ASN A 42 -8.03 -26.53 18.47
C ASN A 42 -7.77 -25.05 18.19
N LYS A 43 -7.35 -24.32 19.25
CA LYS A 43 -6.76 -23.01 19.07
C LYS A 43 -5.37 -23.18 18.48
N SER A 44 -5.13 -22.53 17.38
CA SER A 44 -3.80 -22.42 16.78
C SER A 44 -3.54 -20.99 16.32
N ASP A 45 -2.27 -20.68 16.12
CA ASP A 45 -1.86 -19.34 15.69
C ASP A 45 -2.34 -19.08 14.27
N ALA A 46 -3.29 -18.16 14.13
CA ALA A 46 -3.95 -17.77 12.90
C ALA A 46 -3.40 -16.42 12.46
N LEU A 47 -2.18 -16.39 11.88
CA LEU A 47 -1.62 -15.18 11.30
C LEU A 47 -2.11 -15.02 9.87
N TYR A 48 -2.90 -13.98 9.63
CA TYR A 48 -3.35 -13.64 8.29
C TYR A 48 -3.32 -12.12 8.07
N TYR A 49 -3.18 -11.76 6.80
CA TYR A 49 -2.94 -10.39 6.38
C TYR A 49 -4.00 -9.95 5.39
N ASP A 50 -4.57 -8.78 5.62
CA ASP A 50 -5.37 -8.09 4.62
C ASP A 50 -4.46 -7.54 3.53
N LYS A 51 -4.92 -7.63 2.29
CA LYS A 51 -4.14 -7.24 1.11
C LYS A 51 -4.71 -5.96 0.51
N TYR A 52 -3.87 -4.95 0.41
CA TYR A 52 -4.18 -3.68 -0.22
C TYR A 52 -3.27 -3.47 -1.43
N GLN A 53 -3.86 -3.19 -2.59
CA GLN A 53 -3.08 -2.80 -3.76
C GLN A 53 -2.42 -1.45 -3.50
N GLY A 54 -1.14 -1.34 -3.83
CA GLY A 54 -0.35 -0.14 -3.60
C GLY A 54 0.59 0.16 -4.74
N THR A 55 1.10 1.37 -4.71
CA THR A 55 2.14 1.85 -5.62
C THR A 55 3.31 2.36 -4.81
N VAL A 56 4.48 1.93 -5.19
CA VAL A 56 5.74 2.42 -4.62
C VAL A 56 5.95 3.87 -5.07
N VAL A 57 6.27 4.76 -4.14
CA VAL A 57 6.50 6.18 -4.41
C VAL A 57 7.76 6.66 -3.71
N ALA A 58 8.52 7.50 -4.37
CA ALA A 58 9.61 8.21 -3.71
C ALA A 58 9.04 9.18 -2.66
N LEU A 59 9.65 9.23 -1.46
CA LEU A 59 9.21 10.18 -0.41
C LEU A 59 9.47 11.63 -0.82
N ASN A 60 10.59 11.89 -1.52
CA ASN A 60 10.86 13.16 -2.15
C ASN A 60 11.21 12.89 -3.61
N SER A 61 10.55 13.62 -4.51
CA SER A 61 10.83 13.61 -5.94
C SER A 61 10.70 15.03 -6.47
N VAL A 62 11.68 15.49 -7.22
CA VAL A 62 11.70 16.84 -7.82
C VAL A 62 12.14 16.74 -9.27
N GLU A 63 11.36 17.36 -10.13
CA GLU A 63 11.72 17.60 -11.51
C GLU A 63 12.70 18.78 -11.59
N LEU A 64 13.88 18.54 -12.12
CA LEU A 64 14.88 19.57 -12.38
C LEU A 64 14.55 20.24 -13.70
N ARG A 65 14.16 21.51 -13.63
CA ARG A 65 13.88 22.33 -14.80
C ARG A 65 14.83 23.51 -14.87
N SER A 66 15.16 23.96 -16.08
CA SER A 66 15.94 25.16 -16.25
C SER A 66 15.18 26.41 -15.75
N GLN A 67 15.87 27.33 -15.11
CA GLN A 67 15.34 28.64 -14.70
C GLN A 67 15.81 29.76 -15.62
N VAL A 68 16.80 29.49 -16.47
CA VAL A 68 17.36 30.42 -17.43
C VAL A 68 17.44 29.82 -18.83
N SER A 69 17.45 30.64 -19.86
CA SER A 69 17.58 30.20 -21.25
C SER A 69 19.03 30.06 -21.67
N GLY A 70 19.35 29.11 -22.52
CA GLY A 70 20.72 28.93 -23.03
C GLY A 70 20.92 27.55 -23.62
N PHE A 71 22.18 27.19 -23.82
CA PHE A 71 22.60 25.86 -24.29
C PHE A 71 23.31 25.12 -23.17
N ILE A 72 23.10 23.81 -23.06
CA ILE A 72 23.80 22.95 -22.12
C ILE A 72 25.26 22.83 -22.54
N THR A 73 26.17 23.31 -21.68
CA THR A 73 27.63 23.25 -21.89
C THR A 73 28.30 22.16 -21.07
N GLY A 74 27.65 21.66 -20.01
CA GLY A 74 28.20 20.61 -19.15
C GLY A 74 27.13 19.74 -18.50
N ILE A 75 27.43 18.44 -18.37
CA ILE A 75 26.68 17.45 -17.58
C ILE A 75 27.69 16.75 -16.68
N PHE A 76 27.55 16.87 -15.35
CA PHE A 76 28.57 16.51 -14.38
C PHE A 76 28.23 15.30 -13.51
N PHE A 77 27.27 14.50 -13.92
CA PHE A 77 26.87 13.30 -13.20
C PHE A 77 26.79 12.10 -14.13
N LYS A 78 26.78 10.91 -13.54
CA LYS A 78 26.44 9.68 -14.24
C LYS A 78 24.97 9.34 -13.98
N GLU A 79 24.24 9.04 -15.04
CA GLU A 79 22.81 8.67 -14.97
C GLU A 79 22.58 7.47 -14.03
N GLY A 80 21.48 7.51 -13.28
CA GLY A 80 21.11 6.46 -12.34
C GLY A 80 21.96 6.38 -11.06
N THR A 81 22.93 7.29 -10.85
CA THR A 81 23.74 7.32 -9.62
C THR A 81 23.12 8.17 -8.51
N VAL A 82 23.60 7.99 -7.28
CA VAL A 82 23.23 8.84 -6.16
C VAL A 82 24.11 10.08 -6.17
N VAL A 83 23.47 11.25 -6.11
CA VAL A 83 24.15 12.56 -6.02
C VAL A 83 23.84 13.20 -4.68
N THR A 84 24.80 13.95 -4.13
CA THR A 84 24.65 14.65 -2.86
C THR A 84 24.07 16.04 -3.06
N LYS A 85 23.36 16.57 -2.05
CA LYS A 85 22.85 17.97 -2.07
C LYS A 85 23.95 18.95 -2.43
N GLY A 86 23.65 19.90 -3.35
CA GLY A 86 24.54 20.95 -3.80
C GLY A 86 25.53 20.57 -4.92
N THR A 87 25.66 19.28 -5.25
CA THR A 87 26.50 18.83 -6.40
C THR A 87 26.00 19.50 -7.68
N PRO A 88 26.88 20.12 -8.49
CA PRO A 88 26.53 20.61 -9.81
C PRO A 88 26.14 19.45 -10.73
N LEU A 89 25.00 19.58 -11.42
CA LEU A 89 24.45 18.57 -12.31
C LEU A 89 24.55 19.00 -13.77
N TYR A 90 24.07 20.20 -14.06
CA TYR A 90 24.10 20.77 -15.41
C TYR A 90 24.69 22.16 -15.39
N GLU A 91 25.32 22.52 -16.47
CA GLU A 91 25.79 23.86 -16.74
C GLU A 91 25.20 24.38 -18.04
N ILE A 92 24.62 25.55 -17.98
CA ILE A 92 24.11 26.33 -19.10
C ILE A 92 25.15 27.38 -19.45
N ASP A 93 25.26 27.78 -20.71
CA ASP A 93 26.20 28.81 -21.15
C ASP A 93 26.11 30.07 -20.29
N LYS A 94 27.13 30.31 -19.47
CA LYS A 94 27.21 31.37 -18.48
C LYS A 94 27.63 32.71 -19.06
N ARG A 95 28.26 32.74 -20.24
CA ARG A 95 28.90 33.95 -20.80
C ARG A 95 27.99 35.15 -20.80
N LYS A 96 26.72 34.99 -21.18
CA LYS A 96 25.72 36.07 -21.19
C LYS A 96 25.45 36.58 -19.77
N TYR A 97 25.29 35.69 -18.82
CA TYR A 97 24.96 35.99 -17.43
C TYR A 97 26.14 36.59 -16.69
N GLU A 98 27.36 36.09 -16.93
CA GLU A 98 28.60 36.68 -16.44
C GLU A 98 28.78 38.12 -16.92
N ALA A 99 28.57 38.38 -18.21
CA ALA A 99 28.66 39.72 -18.75
C ALA A 99 27.61 40.67 -18.13
N ALA A 100 26.38 40.22 -17.94
CA ALA A 100 25.31 40.98 -17.27
C ALA A 100 25.68 41.26 -15.79
N TYR A 101 26.21 40.29 -15.07
CA TYR A 101 26.68 40.46 -13.69
C TYR A 101 27.83 41.47 -13.59
N GLN A 102 28.82 41.41 -14.48
CA GLN A 102 29.94 42.38 -14.52
C GLN A 102 29.42 43.79 -14.86
N GLN A 103 28.48 43.94 -15.79
CA GLN A 103 27.86 45.22 -16.08
C GLN A 103 27.16 45.83 -14.86
N ALA A 104 26.35 45.01 -14.17
CA ALA A 104 25.65 45.46 -12.94
C ALA A 104 26.65 45.88 -11.84
N ARG A 105 27.73 45.11 -11.67
CA ARG A 105 28.82 45.48 -10.74
C ARG A 105 29.48 46.85 -11.12
N ALA A 106 29.75 47.08 -12.39
CA ALA A 106 30.32 48.34 -12.85
C ALA A 106 29.38 49.53 -12.57
N ASN A 107 28.05 49.33 -12.78
CA ASN A 107 27.05 50.34 -12.43
C ASN A 107 27.03 50.65 -10.92
N LEU A 108 27.15 49.63 -10.07
CA LEU A 108 27.23 49.83 -8.62
C LEU A 108 28.47 50.59 -8.20
N ILE A 109 29.63 50.30 -8.83
CA ILE A 109 30.88 51.03 -8.55
C ILE A 109 30.71 52.54 -8.92
N SER A 110 30.09 52.83 -10.07
CA SER A 110 29.79 54.20 -10.50
C SER A 110 28.83 54.89 -9.53
N ALA A 111 27.76 54.25 -9.10
CA ALA A 111 26.82 54.80 -8.13
C ALA A 111 27.49 55.07 -6.78
N LYS A 112 28.37 54.18 -6.28
CA LYS A 112 29.16 54.42 -5.06
C LYS A 112 30.12 55.61 -5.19
N ALA A 113 30.74 55.77 -6.34
CA ALA A 113 31.60 56.94 -6.59
C ALA A 113 30.83 58.25 -6.52
N ASN A 114 29.62 58.29 -7.11
CA ASN A 114 28.72 59.45 -7.07
C ASN A 114 28.27 59.76 -5.62
N LEU A 115 27.90 58.70 -4.86
CA LEU A 115 27.57 58.85 -3.44
C LEU A 115 28.74 59.43 -2.63
N SER A 116 29.98 58.94 -2.87
CA SER A 116 31.18 59.46 -2.19
C SER A 116 31.43 60.91 -2.53
N LYS A 117 31.18 61.33 -3.78
CA LYS A 117 31.22 62.72 -4.15
C LYS A 117 30.18 63.56 -3.42
N ALA A 118 28.91 63.15 -3.44
CA ALA A 118 27.81 63.85 -2.77
C ALA A 118 28.03 63.94 -1.26
N GLN A 119 28.60 62.91 -0.64
CA GLN A 119 28.98 62.91 0.77
C GLN A 119 30.03 63.97 1.10
N LYS A 120 31.06 64.06 0.26
CA LYS A 120 32.11 65.08 0.45
C LYS A 120 31.57 66.53 0.23
N ASP A 121 30.63 66.68 -0.66
CA ASP A 121 29.99 67.98 -0.95
C ASP A 121 29.10 68.41 0.25
N ILE A 122 28.26 67.53 0.77
CA ILE A 122 27.42 67.81 1.96
C ILE A 122 28.28 68.08 3.20
N ASP A 123 29.36 67.32 3.42
CA ASP A 123 30.27 67.55 4.54
C ASP A 123 30.93 68.91 4.47
N ARG A 124 31.35 69.31 3.25
CA ARG A 124 31.93 70.62 2.98
C ARG A 124 30.92 71.77 3.23
N TYR A 125 29.72 71.68 2.70
CA TYR A 125 28.67 72.67 2.87
C TYR A 125 28.20 72.79 4.29
N ASN A 126 28.15 71.73 5.05
CA ASN A 126 27.85 71.72 6.49
C ASN A 126 28.91 72.42 7.29
N MET A 127 30.21 72.30 6.91
CA MET A 127 31.31 73.09 7.57
C MET A 127 31.20 74.58 7.22
N LEU A 128 30.92 74.96 5.99
CA LEU A 128 30.76 76.36 5.57
C LEU A 128 29.50 77.01 6.16
N LEU A 129 28.43 76.25 6.42
CA LEU A 129 27.25 76.78 7.11
C LEU A 129 27.54 77.14 8.55
N LYS A 130 28.40 76.36 9.26
CA LYS A 130 28.82 76.67 10.63
C LYS A 130 29.59 78.01 10.73
N SER A 131 30.21 78.52 9.66
CA SER A 131 30.92 79.79 9.54
C SER A 131 30.11 80.90 8.81
N ASP A 132 28.75 80.66 8.63
CA ASP A 132 27.81 81.53 7.87
C ASP A 132 28.31 81.91 6.47
N ALA A 133 29.14 81.05 5.85
CA ALA A 133 29.74 81.31 4.54
C ALA A 133 28.89 80.79 3.37
N VAL A 134 27.70 80.12 3.63
CA VAL A 134 26.84 79.60 2.62
C VAL A 134 25.36 79.66 3.01
N ALA A 135 24.46 79.85 2.04
CA ALA A 135 23.00 79.84 2.26
C ALA A 135 22.49 78.48 2.67
N ARG A 136 21.48 78.39 3.57
CA ARG A 136 20.83 77.14 3.97
C ARG A 136 20.25 76.35 2.79
N GLN A 137 19.69 77.04 1.77
CA GLN A 137 19.20 76.43 0.57
C GLN A 137 20.25 75.57 -0.15
N THR A 138 21.54 75.99 -0.14
CA THR A 138 22.62 75.21 -0.77
C THR A 138 22.89 73.90 -0.01
N VAL A 139 22.77 73.94 1.33
CA VAL A 139 22.91 72.71 2.17
C VAL A 139 21.75 71.79 1.95
N ASP A 140 20.51 72.31 1.88
CA ASP A 140 19.30 71.51 1.60
C ASP A 140 19.42 70.86 0.23
N GLN A 141 19.91 71.55 -0.78
CA GLN A 141 20.15 71.02 -2.13
C GLN A 141 21.21 69.91 -2.15
N ALA A 142 22.29 70.09 -1.37
CA ALA A 142 23.35 69.10 -1.22
C ALA A 142 22.85 67.85 -0.48
N THR A 143 21.99 68.03 0.55
CA THR A 143 21.33 66.94 1.29
C THR A 143 20.44 66.11 0.36
N ALA A 144 19.57 66.77 -0.45
CA ALA A 144 18.73 66.09 -1.43
C ALA A 144 19.55 65.32 -2.48
N SER A 145 20.69 65.92 -2.90
CA SER A 145 21.62 65.26 -3.84
C SER A 145 22.29 64.03 -3.23
N PHE A 146 22.66 64.09 -1.93
CA PHE A 146 23.20 62.95 -1.22
C PHE A 146 22.16 61.79 -1.05
N GLU A 147 20.95 62.14 -0.62
CA GLU A 147 19.85 61.15 -0.52
C GLU A 147 19.53 60.52 -1.85
N THR A 148 19.54 61.30 -2.95
CA THR A 148 19.36 60.77 -4.32
C THR A 148 20.47 59.80 -4.69
N ALA A 149 21.75 60.15 -4.41
CA ALA A 149 22.88 59.29 -4.72
C ALA A 149 22.86 58.01 -3.85
N GLN A 150 22.43 58.12 -2.58
CA GLN A 150 22.23 56.97 -1.71
C GLN A 150 21.17 56.00 -2.28
N SER A 151 20.04 56.54 -2.71
CA SER A 151 18.98 55.75 -3.35
C SER A 151 19.48 55.06 -4.61
N GLN A 152 20.29 55.78 -5.43
CA GLN A 152 20.87 55.18 -6.64
C GLN A 152 21.82 54.02 -6.37
N VAL A 153 22.57 54.04 -5.27
CA VAL A 153 23.39 52.89 -4.80
C VAL A 153 22.51 51.70 -4.45
N ALA A 154 21.38 51.94 -3.78
CA ALA A 154 20.44 50.85 -3.44
C ALA A 154 19.85 50.18 -4.70
N VAL A 155 19.45 50.97 -5.71
CA VAL A 155 18.99 50.48 -6.98
C VAL A 155 20.06 49.67 -7.73
N ALA A 156 21.30 50.20 -7.77
CA ALA A 156 22.40 49.49 -8.44
C ALA A 156 22.78 48.20 -7.70
N GLN A 157 22.69 48.17 -6.36
CA GLN A 157 22.91 46.98 -5.54
C GLN A 157 21.88 45.90 -5.86
N ALA A 158 20.59 46.25 -5.92
CA ALA A 158 19.53 45.33 -6.31
C ALA A 158 19.75 44.77 -7.73
N GLY A 159 20.25 45.58 -8.65
CA GLY A 159 20.63 45.14 -9.99
C GLY A 159 21.75 44.08 -9.98
N VAL A 160 22.74 44.24 -9.10
CA VAL A 160 23.82 43.22 -8.93
C VAL A 160 23.24 41.90 -8.39
N GLU A 161 22.35 41.96 -7.40
CA GLU A 161 21.73 40.78 -6.81
C GLU A 161 20.87 40.01 -7.81
N SER A 162 20.11 40.74 -8.65
CA SER A 162 19.34 40.13 -9.73
C SER A 162 20.24 39.42 -10.74
N ALA A 163 21.30 40.09 -11.23
CA ALA A 163 22.21 39.49 -12.20
C ALA A 163 23.03 38.31 -11.60
N ALA A 164 23.37 38.37 -10.30
CA ALA A 164 24.01 37.27 -9.58
C ALA A 164 23.10 36.06 -9.46
N THR A 165 21.80 36.29 -9.23
CA THR A 165 20.79 35.24 -9.17
C THR A 165 20.65 34.51 -10.50
N ASP A 166 20.52 35.27 -11.59
CA ASP A 166 20.45 34.69 -12.96
C ASP A 166 21.70 33.89 -13.30
N LEU A 167 22.88 34.41 -12.94
CA LEU A 167 24.15 33.70 -13.11
C LEU A 167 24.19 32.39 -12.27
N SER A 168 23.67 32.43 -11.06
CA SER A 168 23.60 31.24 -10.21
C SER A 168 22.70 30.13 -10.80
N TYR A 169 21.62 30.51 -11.45
CA TYR A 169 20.69 29.60 -12.13
C TYR A 169 21.27 28.96 -13.40
N ALA A 170 22.33 29.50 -13.94
CA ALA A 170 23.06 28.87 -15.05
C ALA A 170 23.81 27.58 -14.62
N THR A 171 23.92 27.31 -13.31
CA THR A 171 24.41 26.03 -12.78
C THR A 171 23.31 25.35 -11.98
N ILE A 172 22.73 24.28 -12.53
CA ILE A 172 21.71 23.51 -11.85
C ILE A 172 22.38 22.54 -10.87
N ARG A 173 21.97 22.61 -9.61
CA ARG A 173 22.51 21.78 -8.53
C ARG A 173 21.44 20.87 -7.94
N ALA A 174 21.87 19.75 -7.34
CA ALA A 174 20.98 18.84 -6.63
C ALA A 174 20.36 19.52 -5.40
N PRO A 175 19.00 19.59 -5.29
CA PRO A 175 18.33 20.24 -4.16
C PRO A 175 18.42 19.42 -2.87
N PHE A 176 18.55 18.11 -2.98
CA PHE A 176 18.73 17.16 -1.89
C PHE A 176 19.57 15.95 -2.37
N THR A 177 20.02 15.13 -1.42
CA THR A 177 20.72 13.89 -1.72
C THR A 177 19.72 12.84 -2.20
N GLY A 178 19.89 12.34 -3.42
CA GLY A 178 18.98 11.38 -4.04
C GLY A 178 19.56 10.73 -5.28
N ARG A 179 18.80 9.82 -5.88
CA ARG A 179 19.15 9.20 -7.15
C ARG A 179 18.67 10.08 -8.30
N ILE A 180 19.58 10.37 -9.21
CA ILE A 180 19.25 11.10 -10.44
C ILE A 180 18.81 10.12 -11.53
N GLY A 181 17.80 10.50 -12.30
CA GLY A 181 17.28 9.71 -13.41
C GLY A 181 18.14 9.77 -14.67
N ILE A 182 17.54 9.38 -15.80
CA ILE A 182 18.12 9.50 -17.13
C ILE A 182 17.93 10.93 -17.61
N SER A 183 18.97 11.55 -18.15
CA SER A 183 18.92 12.92 -18.68
C SER A 183 17.99 13.03 -19.85
N GLN A 184 17.09 14.02 -19.81
CA GLN A 184 16.17 14.33 -20.92
C GLN A 184 16.81 15.24 -21.97
N VAL A 185 17.98 15.80 -21.67
CA VAL A 185 18.71 16.73 -22.53
C VAL A 185 20.16 16.24 -22.73
N LYS A 186 20.76 16.67 -23.84
CA LYS A 186 22.15 16.37 -24.20
C LYS A 186 22.98 17.64 -24.24
N LEU A 187 24.31 17.48 -24.25
CA LEU A 187 25.23 18.59 -24.51
C LEU A 187 24.87 19.30 -25.80
N GLY A 188 24.85 20.64 -25.76
CA GLY A 188 24.44 21.48 -26.89
C GLY A 188 22.92 21.67 -27.04
N ALA A 189 22.08 21.00 -26.25
CA ALA A 189 20.63 21.21 -26.29
C ALA A 189 20.28 22.62 -25.79
N GLN A 190 19.34 23.25 -26.47
CA GLN A 190 18.75 24.53 -26.05
C GLN A 190 17.71 24.27 -24.95
N VAL A 191 17.74 25.09 -23.89
CA VAL A 191 16.81 25.01 -22.77
C VAL A 191 16.12 26.35 -22.57
N SER A 192 14.87 26.26 -22.07
CA SER A 192 14.02 27.44 -21.80
C SER A 192 13.49 27.39 -20.37
N PRO A 193 13.32 28.52 -19.69
CA PRO A 193 12.87 28.61 -18.31
C PRO A 193 11.52 27.94 -18.10
N GLY A 194 11.42 27.13 -17.05
CA GLY A 194 10.19 26.46 -16.59
C GLY A 194 9.65 25.36 -17.49
N SER A 195 9.95 25.35 -18.78
CA SER A 195 9.38 24.41 -19.76
C SER A 195 10.23 23.19 -20.00
N THR A 196 11.57 23.32 -20.03
CA THR A 196 12.46 22.21 -20.34
C THR A 196 12.75 21.38 -19.10
N LEU A 197 12.25 20.13 -19.11
CA LEU A 197 12.60 19.13 -18.11
C LEU A 197 14.01 18.61 -18.41
N LEU A 198 14.92 18.73 -17.45
CA LEU A 198 16.30 18.25 -17.56
C LEU A 198 16.47 16.84 -17.03
N ASN A 199 15.93 16.62 -15.84
CA ASN A 199 16.01 15.33 -15.13
C ASN A 199 15.02 15.30 -13.97
N THR A 200 14.88 14.13 -13.35
CA THR A 200 14.19 13.98 -12.08
C THR A 200 15.15 13.40 -11.05
N ILE A 201 15.18 13.99 -9.85
CA ILE A 201 15.92 13.47 -8.70
C ILE A 201 14.92 12.97 -7.66
N SER A 202 15.15 11.77 -7.12
CA SER A 202 14.27 11.16 -6.14
C SER A 202 15.03 10.48 -5.01
N THR A 203 14.43 10.44 -3.81
CA THR A 203 14.97 9.64 -2.70
C THR A 203 14.61 8.18 -2.90
N GLY A 204 15.59 7.30 -2.91
CA GLY A 204 15.39 5.85 -3.04
C GLY A 204 15.33 5.10 -1.71
N ASN A 205 15.88 5.68 -0.64
CA ASN A 205 15.90 5.07 0.70
C ASN A 205 15.81 6.16 1.78
N PRO A 206 14.78 6.12 2.66
CA PRO A 206 13.65 5.19 2.61
C PRO A 206 12.69 5.50 1.45
N ILE A 207 11.82 4.52 1.12
CA ILE A 207 10.83 4.64 0.06
C ILE A 207 9.41 4.49 0.64
N GLY A 208 8.42 5.11 0.01
CA GLY A 208 7.02 5.05 0.39
C GLY A 208 6.25 4.00 -0.43
N VAL A 209 5.16 3.52 0.13
CA VAL A 209 4.13 2.75 -0.56
C VAL A 209 2.80 3.42 -0.28
N ASP A 210 2.15 3.92 -1.31
CA ASP A 210 0.83 4.52 -1.23
C ASP A 210 -0.22 3.43 -1.45
N VAL A 211 -1.13 3.30 -0.49
CA VAL A 211 -2.29 2.41 -0.58
C VAL A 211 -3.55 3.20 -0.32
N VAL A 212 -4.64 2.74 -0.91
CA VAL A 212 -5.97 3.32 -0.71
C VAL A 212 -6.78 2.34 0.14
N ILE A 213 -7.32 2.83 1.25
CA ILE A 213 -8.13 2.06 2.19
C ILE A 213 -9.53 2.64 2.29
N ASN A 214 -10.51 1.83 2.70
CA ASN A 214 -11.87 2.28 2.94
C ASN A 214 -11.97 3.12 4.23
N GLU A 215 -12.93 4.04 4.27
CA GLU A 215 -13.22 4.86 5.44
C GLU A 215 -13.45 4.04 6.71
N GLN A 216 -14.06 2.86 6.60
CA GLN A 216 -14.32 1.96 7.73
C GLN A 216 -13.03 1.49 8.43
N ASP A 217 -11.92 1.39 7.70
CA ASP A 217 -10.63 0.93 8.21
C ASP A 217 -9.78 2.02 8.86
N ILE A 218 -10.17 3.29 8.74
CA ILE A 218 -9.37 4.45 9.19
C ILE A 218 -8.96 4.32 10.65
N ASN A 219 -9.92 4.00 11.54
CA ASN A 219 -9.66 3.89 12.98
C ASN A 219 -8.64 2.79 13.30
N ARG A 220 -8.67 1.70 12.54
CA ARG A 220 -7.67 0.61 12.64
C ARG A 220 -6.30 1.12 12.25
N PHE A 221 -6.15 1.82 11.13
CA PHE A 221 -4.86 2.34 10.68
C PHE A 221 -4.29 3.39 11.64
N TYR A 222 -5.12 4.23 12.27
CA TYR A 222 -4.67 5.13 13.35
C TYR A 222 -4.15 4.38 14.58
N ARG A 223 -4.79 3.26 14.96
CA ARG A 223 -4.27 2.42 16.05
C ARG A 223 -2.93 1.79 15.66
N LEU A 224 -2.83 1.26 14.43
CA LEU A 224 -1.60 0.66 13.91
C LEU A 224 -0.46 1.67 13.76
N GLN A 225 -0.75 2.93 13.46
CA GLN A 225 0.26 4.00 13.42
C GLN A 225 0.94 4.20 14.80
N LYS A 226 0.17 4.07 15.88
CA LYS A 226 0.69 4.24 17.26
C LYS A 226 1.38 2.99 17.80
N ASN A 227 0.88 1.80 17.44
CA ASN A 227 1.23 0.53 18.07
C ASN A 227 1.69 -0.53 17.06
N SER A 228 2.37 -0.16 15.97
CA SER A 228 2.86 -1.13 15.00
C SER A 228 4.02 -1.97 15.55
N THR A 229 3.94 -3.29 15.36
CA THR A 229 5.04 -4.22 15.57
C THR A 229 5.77 -4.48 14.25
N ASP A 230 6.95 -5.08 14.29
CA ASP A 230 7.76 -5.37 13.10
C ASP A 230 7.08 -6.33 12.09
N SER A 231 6.02 -7.02 12.48
CA SER A 231 5.25 -7.90 11.58
C SER A 231 3.97 -7.27 11.02
N THR A 232 3.63 -6.04 11.41
CA THR A 232 2.35 -5.40 11.07
C THR A 232 2.20 -5.12 9.59
N PHE A 233 3.25 -4.60 8.95
CA PHE A 233 3.24 -4.21 7.53
C PHE A 233 4.30 -4.99 6.77
N ARG A 234 3.86 -5.80 5.82
CA ARG A 234 4.71 -6.55 4.89
C ARG A 234 4.40 -6.12 3.47
N LEU A 235 5.34 -6.31 2.57
CA LEU A 235 5.17 -5.97 1.16
C LEU A 235 5.38 -7.22 0.32
N GLN A 236 4.48 -7.43 -0.64
CA GLN A 236 4.63 -8.43 -1.69
C GLN A 236 4.91 -7.72 -3.00
N LEU A 237 5.96 -8.16 -3.68
CA LEU A 237 6.40 -7.62 -4.96
C LEU A 237 5.51 -8.15 -6.11
N PRO A 238 5.57 -7.54 -7.31
CA PRO A 238 4.76 -7.96 -8.45
C PRO A 238 5.01 -9.40 -8.92
N ASP A 239 6.21 -9.92 -8.67
CA ASP A 239 6.59 -11.32 -8.95
C ASP A 239 6.04 -12.33 -7.92
N GLY A 240 5.31 -11.86 -6.91
CA GLY A 240 4.76 -12.66 -5.83
C GLY A 240 5.73 -12.90 -4.67
N SER A 241 6.99 -12.50 -4.77
CA SER A 241 7.96 -12.63 -3.69
C SER A 241 7.67 -11.67 -2.53
N ALA A 242 8.03 -12.09 -1.31
CA ALA A 242 7.91 -11.24 -0.14
C ALA A 242 9.13 -10.30 -0.03
N TYR A 243 8.88 -9.03 0.26
CA TYR A 243 9.95 -8.08 0.57
C TYR A 243 10.45 -8.29 2.00
N ASN A 244 11.77 -8.39 2.17
CA ASN A 244 12.38 -8.83 3.44
C ASN A 244 12.40 -7.76 4.55
N HIS A 245 11.89 -6.57 4.30
CA HIS A 245 11.83 -5.50 5.29
C HIS A 245 10.39 -5.16 5.63
N THR A 246 10.17 -4.77 6.87
CA THR A 246 8.87 -4.35 7.38
C THR A 246 8.70 -2.84 7.26
N GLY A 247 7.45 -2.41 7.08
CA GLY A 247 7.10 -1.00 6.95
C GLY A 247 6.53 -0.39 8.21
N LYS A 248 6.47 0.94 8.22
CA LYS A 248 5.78 1.75 9.23
C LYS A 248 4.92 2.80 8.55
N ILE A 249 3.76 3.11 9.11
CA ILE A 249 2.92 4.19 8.58
C ILE A 249 3.70 5.52 8.70
N PHE A 250 3.95 6.14 7.55
CA PHE A 250 4.57 7.45 7.45
C PHE A 250 3.54 8.56 7.58
N ALA A 251 2.44 8.46 6.84
CA ALA A 251 1.37 9.43 6.85
C ALA A 251 0.03 8.79 6.46
N ILE A 252 -1.04 9.30 7.03
CA ILE A 252 -2.42 9.07 6.61
C ILE A 252 -2.91 10.41 6.06
N ASP A 253 -3.55 10.41 4.91
CA ASP A 253 -4.03 11.64 4.29
C ASP A 253 -5.02 12.36 5.20
N ARG A 254 -5.21 13.66 5.00
CA ARG A 254 -6.08 14.50 5.83
C ARG A 254 -7.56 14.24 5.59
N GLY A 255 -7.93 13.95 4.35
CA GLY A 255 -9.32 13.86 3.91
C GLY A 255 -9.64 12.53 3.26
N VAL A 256 -10.88 12.10 3.44
CA VAL A 256 -11.49 11.01 2.71
C VAL A 256 -11.98 11.57 1.37
N SER A 257 -11.79 10.82 0.29
CA SER A 257 -12.38 11.15 -1.00
C SER A 257 -13.91 10.95 -0.92
N ASP A 258 -14.66 12.02 -1.12
CA ASP A 258 -16.12 12.02 -1.12
C ASP A 258 -16.74 11.21 -2.27
N GLN A 259 -16.00 11.04 -3.36
CA GLN A 259 -16.44 10.26 -4.53
C GLN A 259 -16.31 8.74 -4.31
N THR A 260 -15.32 8.29 -3.55
CA THR A 260 -14.97 6.87 -3.41
C THR A 260 -15.08 6.34 -1.98
N GLY A 261 -15.26 7.21 -0.97
CA GLY A 261 -15.26 6.81 0.45
C GLY A 261 -13.93 6.20 0.90
N THR A 262 -12.83 6.64 0.29
CA THR A 262 -11.50 6.07 0.54
C THR A 262 -10.50 7.14 0.98
N ILE A 263 -9.45 6.71 1.66
CA ILE A 263 -8.35 7.54 2.12
C ILE A 263 -7.01 6.92 1.74
N LYS A 264 -6.04 7.77 1.42
CA LYS A 264 -4.69 7.33 1.09
C LYS A 264 -3.85 7.20 2.35
N VAL A 265 -3.13 6.09 2.46
CA VAL A 265 -2.16 5.82 3.52
C VAL A 265 -0.80 5.58 2.88
N ARG A 266 0.22 6.23 3.41
CA ARG A 266 1.61 6.03 3.00
C ARG A 266 2.36 5.26 4.06
N VAL A 267 2.91 4.12 3.66
CA VAL A 267 3.75 3.26 4.50
C VAL A 267 5.18 3.35 4.01
N GLN A 268 6.10 3.63 4.91
CA GLN A 268 7.53 3.76 4.60
C GLN A 268 8.24 2.44 4.81
N PHE A 269 9.13 2.09 3.87
CA PHE A 269 9.98 0.91 3.91
C PHE A 269 11.46 1.28 3.75
N PRO A 270 12.38 0.59 4.46
CA PRO A 270 13.81 0.66 4.14
C PRO A 270 14.07 0.09 2.74
N ASN A 271 14.92 0.73 1.93
CA ASN A 271 15.24 0.28 0.57
C ASN A 271 16.74 0.41 0.25
N ALA A 272 17.58 -0.05 1.16
CA ALA A 272 19.04 0.08 1.02
C ALA A 272 19.60 -0.62 -0.23
N LYS A 273 18.98 -1.71 -0.66
CA LYS A 273 19.37 -2.48 -1.87
C LYS A 273 18.73 -1.96 -3.16
N ASP A 274 17.96 -0.88 -3.11
CA ASP A 274 17.30 -0.24 -4.26
C ASP A 274 16.43 -1.20 -5.09
N GLN A 275 15.80 -2.17 -4.42
CA GLN A 275 14.91 -3.16 -5.03
C GLN A 275 13.55 -2.57 -5.39
N LEU A 276 13.07 -1.62 -4.60
CA LEU A 276 11.83 -0.92 -4.85
C LEU A 276 12.11 0.33 -5.69
N LYS A 277 11.35 0.49 -6.77
CA LYS A 277 11.46 1.63 -7.68
C LYS A 277 10.17 2.43 -7.67
N ASP A 278 10.29 3.74 -7.79
CA ASP A 278 9.15 4.64 -7.95
C ASP A 278 8.27 4.19 -9.12
N GLY A 279 6.95 4.16 -8.93
CA GLY A 279 5.97 3.70 -9.90
C GLY A 279 5.73 2.18 -9.92
N MET A 280 6.47 1.34 -9.16
CA MET A 280 6.19 -0.09 -9.09
C MET A 280 4.86 -0.37 -8.40
N SER A 281 4.06 -1.28 -8.97
CA SER A 281 2.90 -1.85 -8.28
C SER A 281 3.35 -2.86 -7.23
N CYS A 282 2.61 -2.94 -6.12
CA CYS A 282 2.89 -3.87 -5.03
C CYS A 282 1.62 -4.19 -4.26
N VAL A 283 1.67 -5.20 -3.39
CA VAL A 283 0.59 -5.53 -2.47
C VAL A 283 1.08 -5.31 -1.04
N LEU A 284 0.49 -4.32 -0.35
CA LEU A 284 0.70 -4.14 1.07
C LEU A 284 -0.10 -5.18 1.83
N GLN A 285 0.55 -5.96 2.66
CA GLN A 285 -0.04 -6.94 3.55
C GLN A 285 -0.05 -6.37 4.96
N VAL A 286 -1.24 -6.15 5.50
CA VAL A 286 -1.45 -5.58 6.83
C VAL A 286 -1.97 -6.66 7.76
N LEU A 287 -1.31 -6.89 8.90
CA LEU A 287 -1.74 -7.89 9.87
C LEU A 287 -3.17 -7.59 10.31
N ASN A 288 -4.05 -8.58 10.17
CA ASN A 288 -5.44 -8.42 10.55
C ASN A 288 -5.58 -8.43 12.09
N ASP A 289 -6.49 -7.59 12.62
CA ASP A 289 -6.74 -7.48 14.07
C ASP A 289 -7.27 -8.77 14.71
N GLU A 290 -7.90 -9.63 13.90
CA GLU A 290 -8.38 -10.94 14.35
C GLU A 290 -7.30 -12.03 14.29
N SER A 291 -6.10 -11.71 13.80
CA SER A 291 -4.96 -12.62 13.85
C SER A 291 -4.58 -12.96 15.29
N GLY A 292 -4.08 -14.18 15.52
CA GLY A 292 -3.67 -14.66 16.83
C GLY A 292 -4.19 -16.05 17.12
N ASN A 293 -4.29 -16.41 18.38
CA ASN A 293 -4.72 -17.74 18.81
C ASN A 293 -6.24 -17.91 18.63
N ARG A 294 -6.67 -18.45 17.49
CA ARG A 294 -8.07 -18.60 17.07
C ARG A 294 -8.43 -20.07 16.87
N VAL A 295 -9.71 -20.38 17.07
CA VAL A 295 -10.24 -21.72 16.78
C VAL A 295 -10.18 -21.94 15.27
N GLN A 296 -9.54 -23.04 14.87
CA GLN A 296 -9.44 -23.46 13.48
C GLN A 296 -10.00 -24.87 13.30
N ILE A 297 -10.72 -25.07 12.19
CA ILE A 297 -11.21 -26.38 11.78
C ILE A 297 -10.86 -26.60 10.30
N PRO A 298 -10.76 -27.85 9.83
CA PRO A 298 -10.64 -28.13 8.40
C PRO A 298 -11.83 -27.57 7.61
N TYR A 299 -11.57 -26.83 6.55
CA TYR A 299 -12.62 -26.20 5.72
C TYR A 299 -13.64 -27.22 5.19
N LYS A 300 -13.21 -28.48 4.95
CA LYS A 300 -14.08 -29.56 4.50
C LYS A 300 -15.21 -29.92 5.48
N ALA A 301 -15.14 -29.49 6.74
CA ALA A 301 -16.17 -29.72 7.75
C ALA A 301 -17.32 -28.70 7.69
N VAL A 302 -17.15 -27.63 6.94
CA VAL A 302 -18.16 -26.57 6.81
C VAL A 302 -19.15 -26.92 5.73
N THR A 303 -20.44 -26.77 6.02
CA THR A 303 -21.55 -26.92 5.07
C THR A 303 -22.25 -25.58 4.91
N GLU A 304 -22.62 -25.25 3.69
CA GLU A 304 -23.37 -24.03 3.38
C GLU A 304 -24.82 -24.42 3.06
N GLN A 305 -25.77 -23.75 3.69
CA GLN A 305 -27.19 -23.93 3.47
C GLN A 305 -27.87 -22.56 3.45
N MET A 306 -28.51 -22.20 2.35
CA MET A 306 -29.25 -20.94 2.19
C MET A 306 -28.43 -19.68 2.51
N GLY A 307 -27.12 -19.69 2.21
CA GLY A 307 -26.23 -18.56 2.50
C GLY A 307 -25.73 -18.49 3.96
N GLU A 308 -26.06 -19.47 4.79
CA GLU A 308 -25.55 -19.62 6.15
C GLU A 308 -24.60 -20.81 6.24
N PHE A 309 -23.62 -20.71 7.17
CA PHE A 309 -22.61 -21.74 7.35
C PHE A 309 -22.87 -22.54 8.62
N PHE A 310 -22.77 -23.85 8.48
CA PHE A 310 -23.02 -24.81 9.56
C PHE A 310 -21.88 -25.82 9.67
N VAL A 311 -21.72 -26.36 10.85
CA VAL A 311 -20.85 -27.50 11.13
C VAL A 311 -21.62 -28.52 11.95
N PHE A 312 -21.22 -29.79 11.87
CA PHE A 312 -21.73 -30.85 12.75
C PHE A 312 -20.72 -31.08 13.87
N ILE A 313 -21.19 -31.02 15.11
CA ILE A 313 -20.43 -31.31 16.32
C ILE A 313 -20.83 -32.67 16.85
N ALA A 314 -19.85 -33.52 17.14
CA ALA A 314 -20.09 -34.81 17.75
C ALA A 314 -20.21 -34.65 19.30
N LYS A 315 -21.43 -34.85 19.82
CA LYS A 315 -21.71 -34.98 21.24
C LYS A 315 -22.01 -36.45 21.54
N ASP A 316 -21.05 -37.15 22.11
CA ASP A 316 -21.12 -38.59 22.40
C ASP A 316 -21.53 -39.41 21.18
N THR A 317 -22.81 -39.76 21.05
CA THR A 317 -23.38 -40.59 19.98
C THR A 317 -24.32 -39.80 19.03
N ILE A 318 -24.39 -38.50 19.17
CA ILE A 318 -25.32 -37.64 18.45
C ILE A 318 -24.57 -36.52 17.72
N ALA A 319 -24.98 -36.22 16.48
CA ALA A 319 -24.49 -35.06 15.74
C ALA A 319 -25.41 -33.85 15.97
N GLU A 320 -24.86 -32.76 16.45
CA GLU A 320 -25.54 -31.46 16.59
C GLU A 320 -25.12 -30.54 15.45
N GLN A 321 -26.10 -30.06 14.67
CA GLN A 321 -25.85 -29.05 13.63
C GLN A 321 -25.80 -27.66 14.29
N ARG A 322 -24.70 -26.93 14.10
CA ARG A 322 -24.54 -25.61 14.68
C ARG A 322 -24.12 -24.59 13.65
N LYS A 323 -24.81 -23.44 13.67
CA LYS A 323 -24.46 -22.27 12.85
C LYS A 323 -23.13 -21.70 13.32
N VAL A 324 -22.28 -21.33 12.37
CA VAL A 324 -20.95 -20.75 12.63
C VAL A 324 -20.73 -19.49 11.82
N ILE A 325 -19.93 -18.57 12.37
CA ILE A 325 -19.44 -17.41 11.66
C ILE A 325 -18.01 -17.72 11.23
N LEU A 326 -17.81 -17.70 9.91
CA LEU A 326 -16.51 -18.00 9.32
C LEU A 326 -15.61 -16.77 9.33
N GLY A 327 -14.35 -16.96 9.67
CA GLY A 327 -13.25 -16.05 9.45
C GLY A 327 -12.47 -16.40 8.17
N PRO A 328 -11.25 -15.90 8.01
CA PRO A 328 -10.43 -16.18 6.85
C PRO A 328 -9.98 -17.64 6.79
N ARG A 329 -9.80 -18.10 5.56
CA ARG A 329 -9.25 -19.42 5.27
C ARG A 329 -7.73 -19.36 5.27
N ILE A 330 -7.11 -20.27 6.03
CA ILE A 330 -5.66 -20.42 6.12
C ILE A 330 -5.30 -21.81 5.62
N GLN A 331 -4.77 -21.92 4.43
CA GLN A 331 -4.44 -23.17 3.74
C GLN A 331 -5.65 -24.11 3.66
N SER A 332 -5.61 -25.25 4.36
CA SER A 332 -6.69 -26.27 4.45
C SER A 332 -7.69 -25.98 5.57
N ASN A 333 -7.41 -25.08 6.48
CA ASN A 333 -8.23 -24.75 7.63
C ASN A 333 -8.96 -23.43 7.47
N ILE A 334 -10.03 -23.25 8.22
CA ILE A 334 -10.76 -22.00 8.32
C ILE A 334 -10.85 -21.56 9.78
N VAL A 335 -10.67 -20.27 10.01
CA VAL A 335 -10.88 -19.68 11.33
C VAL A 335 -12.38 -19.61 11.62
N ILE A 336 -12.78 -19.96 12.82
CA ILE A 336 -14.14 -19.77 13.30
C ILE A 336 -14.16 -18.61 14.27
N THR A 337 -14.90 -17.58 13.91
CA THR A 337 -15.04 -16.37 14.73
C THR A 337 -16.05 -16.58 15.84
N ASP A 338 -17.15 -17.31 15.55
CA ASP A 338 -18.18 -17.63 16.53
C ASP A 338 -18.89 -18.96 16.19
N GLY A 339 -19.44 -19.63 17.20
CA GLY A 339 -20.23 -20.84 17.07
C GLY A 339 -19.56 -22.14 17.55
N ILE A 340 -18.23 -22.18 17.74
CA ILE A 340 -17.49 -23.36 18.20
C ILE A 340 -16.58 -23.01 19.38
N LYS A 341 -16.57 -23.88 20.39
CA LYS A 341 -15.65 -23.77 21.52
C LYS A 341 -14.38 -24.60 21.29
N PRO A 342 -13.23 -24.19 21.80
CA PRO A 342 -12.02 -25.01 21.78
C PRO A 342 -12.25 -26.37 22.43
N GLY A 343 -11.74 -27.45 21.82
CA GLY A 343 -11.88 -28.83 22.29
C GLY A 343 -13.15 -29.54 21.83
N GLU A 344 -14.08 -28.85 21.14
CA GLU A 344 -15.25 -29.53 20.56
C GLU A 344 -14.84 -30.39 19.37
N LYS A 345 -15.45 -31.57 19.22
CA LYS A 345 -15.19 -32.51 18.14
C LYS A 345 -16.06 -32.18 16.94
N VAL A 346 -15.46 -31.67 15.88
CA VAL A 346 -16.14 -31.30 14.63
C VAL A 346 -16.06 -32.46 13.65
N ILE A 347 -17.20 -32.81 13.05
CA ILE A 347 -17.31 -33.87 12.06
C ILE A 347 -16.76 -33.39 10.72
N THR A 348 -15.74 -34.06 10.20
CA THR A 348 -15.08 -33.70 8.95
C THR A 348 -15.47 -34.58 7.76
N GLU A 349 -16.00 -35.77 8.01
CA GLU A 349 -16.41 -36.73 6.99
C GLU A 349 -17.65 -37.51 7.45
N GLY A 350 -18.49 -37.93 6.51
CA GLY A 350 -19.73 -38.66 6.78
C GLY A 350 -20.95 -37.76 7.05
N PHE A 351 -20.80 -36.46 7.08
CA PHE A 351 -21.88 -35.52 7.40
C PHE A 351 -22.97 -35.41 6.30
N GLN A 352 -22.70 -35.84 5.08
CA GLN A 352 -23.65 -35.75 3.93
C GLN A 352 -24.97 -36.51 4.17
N ARG A 353 -24.95 -37.48 5.08
CA ARG A 353 -26.11 -38.31 5.46
C ARG A 353 -26.67 -37.93 6.83
N LEU A 354 -26.07 -36.96 7.51
CA LEU A 354 -26.49 -36.54 8.82
C LEU A 354 -27.62 -35.52 8.77
N ARG A 355 -28.51 -35.64 9.75
CA ARG A 355 -29.47 -34.59 10.12
C ARG A 355 -29.18 -34.17 11.55
N ASP A 356 -29.64 -33.02 11.95
CA ASP A 356 -29.58 -32.58 13.31
C ASP A 356 -30.17 -33.62 14.29
N GLY A 357 -29.47 -33.96 15.36
CA GLY A 357 -29.85 -35.03 16.28
C GLY A 357 -29.59 -36.45 15.78
N GLY A 358 -28.97 -36.64 14.62
CA GLY A 358 -28.69 -37.97 14.03
C GLY A 358 -27.69 -38.79 14.85
N LYS A 359 -27.93 -40.10 14.99
CA LYS A 359 -27.01 -41.00 15.68
C LYS A 359 -25.74 -41.24 14.89
N ILE A 360 -24.59 -41.11 15.54
CA ILE A 360 -23.27 -41.30 14.93
C ILE A 360 -22.48 -42.37 15.62
N THR A 361 -21.53 -42.97 14.90
CA THR A 361 -20.49 -43.83 15.44
C THR A 361 -19.17 -43.22 15.00
N LEU A 362 -18.26 -42.99 15.95
CA LEU A 362 -16.92 -42.53 15.64
C LEU A 362 -16.18 -43.59 14.84
N GLY A 363 -15.85 -43.33 13.60
CA GLY A 363 -15.01 -44.20 12.79
C GLY A 363 -13.59 -44.19 13.34
N ALA A 364 -12.85 -45.28 13.13
CA ALA A 364 -11.43 -45.32 13.45
C ALA A 364 -10.71 -44.25 12.60
N PRO A 365 -9.66 -43.59 13.14
CA PRO A 365 -8.91 -42.62 12.37
C PRO A 365 -8.42 -43.26 11.07
N SER A 366 -8.72 -42.66 9.94
CA SER A 366 -8.25 -43.05 8.59
C SER A 366 -6.73 -42.85 8.50
N GLY A 367 -5.99 -43.88 8.97
CA GLY A 367 -4.54 -43.85 9.05
C GLY A 367 -3.87 -45.23 9.09
N ALA A 368 -4.64 -46.31 8.76
CA ALA A 368 -4.04 -47.63 8.58
C ALA A 368 -4.68 -48.31 7.39
N ALA A 369 -4.20 -47.97 6.18
CA ALA A 369 -4.44 -48.83 5.03
C ALA A 369 -3.77 -50.18 5.30
N ALA A 370 -4.62 -51.18 5.49
CA ALA A 370 -4.26 -52.57 5.65
C ALA A 370 -3.38 -53.03 4.48
N GLN A 371 -2.10 -53.24 4.75
CA GLN A 371 -1.31 -54.29 4.12
C GLN A 371 -1.70 -55.59 4.82
N GLY A 372 -2.47 -56.40 4.18
CA GLY A 372 -2.87 -57.70 4.58
C GLY A 372 -3.15 -58.59 3.38
N GLY A 373 -2.20 -59.22 2.86
CA GLY A 373 -1.91 -60.60 2.64
C GLY A 373 -3.00 -61.40 1.92
N ALA A 374 -2.75 -61.76 0.70
CA ALA A 374 -3.14 -63.05 0.23
C ALA A 374 -2.08 -63.52 -0.73
N GLY A 375 -1.40 -64.50 -0.24
CA GLY A 375 -0.39 -65.28 -0.84
C GLY A 375 -0.86 -66.21 -1.94
N ALA A 376 0.15 -66.58 -2.65
CA ALA A 376 0.50 -67.89 -3.23
C ALA A 376 -0.44 -68.54 -4.24
N LYS A 377 0.08 -68.70 -5.45
CA LYS A 377 0.52 -69.98 -6.03
C LYS A 377 0.87 -69.75 -7.49
N SER A 378 2.17 -69.89 -7.86
CA SER A 378 2.73 -71.10 -8.45
C SER A 378 2.15 -71.48 -9.83
N GLY A 379 2.99 -71.40 -10.85
CA GLY A 379 2.76 -71.95 -12.19
C GLY A 379 3.85 -71.57 -13.19
N THR A 380 5.03 -72.14 -13.07
CA THR A 380 5.89 -72.82 -14.02
C THR A 380 5.72 -72.49 -15.50
N GLN A 381 6.75 -71.90 -16.09
CA GLN A 381 7.54 -72.09 -17.35
C GLN A 381 6.95 -72.94 -18.50
N PRO A 382 7.57 -72.96 -19.77
CA PRO A 382 8.57 -72.09 -20.41
C PRO A 382 8.28 -71.86 -21.92
N LYS A 383 8.84 -70.90 -22.50
CA LYS A 383 9.74 -70.96 -23.70
C LYS A 383 10.20 -69.55 -24.06
#